data_ec284065a1bdc4ad494431188e5ad873
#
_entry.id   ec284065a1bdc4ad494431188e5ad873
#
_cell.length_a   1.000
_cell.length_b   1.000
_cell.length_c   1.000
_cell.angle_alpha   90.00
_cell.angle_beta   90.00
_cell.angle_gamma   90.00
#
_symmetry.space_group_name_H-M   'P 1'
#
loop_
_entity.id
_entity.type
_entity.pdbx_description
1 polymer ?
#
loop_
_entity_poly.entity_id
_entity_poly.type
_entity_poly.pdbx_seq_one_letter_code
_entity_poly.pdbx_strand_id
1 'polypeptide(L)'
;MPDALNSDTTFDPTYNQISVAPCSPYIGAEIGRIDLTRPLSDGQVTELRRAFTDYLVVFFRDQEISFEDHVRLAEYFGPIGAHVGVKTISNPTEDPRVRLFHYDETTAKISGDIWHTDQSCAEFPPL
;
A
#
# COMPACT_ATOMS: atom_id res chain seq x y z
N MET A 1 -24.00 -1.94 -0.43
CA MET A 1 -24.02 -2.05 -1.90
C MET A 1 -23.12 -3.21 -2.24
N PRO A 2 -23.60 -4.27 -2.93
CA PRO A 2 -22.71 -5.35 -3.33
C PRO A 2 -21.83 -4.88 -4.48
N ASP A 3 -20.59 -5.38 -4.45
CA ASP A 3 -19.48 -5.17 -5.38
C ASP A 3 -19.91 -5.05 -6.85
N ALA A 4 -19.66 -3.89 -7.42
CA ALA A 4 -19.62 -3.73 -8.86
C ALA A 4 -18.26 -4.19 -9.42
N LEU A 5 -17.80 -5.37 -9.02
CA LEU A 5 -16.74 -6.05 -9.76
C LEU A 5 -17.33 -6.46 -11.10
N ASN A 6 -16.70 -5.96 -12.15
CA ASN A 6 -17.05 -6.29 -13.53
C ASN A 6 -17.14 -7.82 -13.67
N SER A 7 -18.21 -8.32 -14.32
CA SER A 7 -18.48 -9.75 -14.48
C SER A 7 -17.39 -10.53 -15.21
N ASP A 8 -16.37 -9.83 -15.73
CA ASP A 8 -15.22 -10.39 -16.44
C ASP A 8 -13.94 -10.47 -15.58
N THR A 9 -14.02 -10.18 -14.26
CA THR A 9 -12.85 -10.26 -13.39
C THR A 9 -12.44 -11.72 -13.17
N THR A 10 -11.31 -12.10 -13.71
CA THR A 10 -10.73 -13.44 -13.50
C THR A 10 -9.82 -13.40 -12.28
N PHE A 11 -10.16 -14.17 -11.25
CA PHE A 11 -9.33 -14.33 -10.06
C PHE A 11 -8.25 -15.40 -10.26
N ASP A 12 -7.08 -15.16 -9.67
CA ASP A 12 -6.03 -16.17 -9.61
C ASP A 12 -6.45 -17.28 -8.62
N PRO A 13 -6.67 -18.52 -9.10
CA PRO A 13 -7.17 -19.62 -8.28
C PRO A 13 -6.13 -20.17 -7.29
N THR A 14 -4.90 -19.73 -7.34
CA THR A 14 -3.83 -20.19 -6.45
C THR A 14 -3.85 -19.51 -5.07
N TYR A 15 -4.71 -18.50 -4.88
CA TYR A 15 -4.92 -17.80 -3.62
C TYR A 15 -6.20 -18.30 -2.94
N ASN A 16 -6.13 -18.56 -1.62
CA ASN A 16 -7.23 -19.18 -0.87
C ASN A 16 -7.74 -18.28 0.27
N GLN A 17 -6.87 -17.49 0.89
CA GLN A 17 -7.20 -16.63 2.05
C GLN A 17 -7.65 -15.25 1.62
N ILE A 18 -7.15 -14.77 0.48
CA ILE A 18 -7.52 -13.51 -0.16
C ILE A 18 -8.00 -13.80 -1.58
N SER A 19 -8.61 -12.84 -2.25
CA SER A 19 -8.82 -12.91 -3.69
C SER A 19 -7.85 -11.98 -4.40
N VAL A 20 -7.27 -12.45 -5.50
CA VAL A 20 -6.30 -11.70 -6.28
C VAL A 20 -6.78 -11.66 -7.73
N ALA A 21 -7.03 -10.45 -8.22
CA ALA A 21 -7.48 -10.20 -9.59
C ALA A 21 -6.40 -9.41 -10.34
N PRO A 22 -5.65 -10.05 -11.26
CA PRO A 22 -4.65 -9.36 -12.06
C PRO A 22 -5.27 -8.21 -12.89
N CYS A 23 -4.68 -7.01 -12.81
CA CYS A 23 -5.09 -5.85 -13.59
C CYS A 23 -4.49 -5.84 -15.00
N SER A 24 -3.36 -6.52 -15.17
CA SER A 24 -2.67 -6.68 -16.46
C SER A 24 -1.89 -7.99 -16.47
N PRO A 25 -1.40 -8.45 -17.65
CA PRO A 25 -0.60 -9.67 -17.72
C PRO A 25 0.75 -9.62 -17.00
N TYR A 26 1.25 -8.43 -16.66
CA TYR A 26 2.63 -8.26 -16.18
C TYR A 26 2.74 -7.58 -14.82
N ILE A 27 1.83 -6.69 -14.48
CA ILE A 27 1.94 -5.87 -13.27
C ILE A 27 0.55 -5.44 -12.79
N GLY A 28 0.41 -5.40 -11.47
CA GLY A 28 -0.78 -4.91 -10.80
C GLY A 28 -1.83 -5.98 -10.54
N ALA A 29 -2.29 -6.08 -9.30
CA ALA A 29 -3.43 -6.90 -8.94
C ALA A 29 -4.32 -6.19 -7.92
N GLU A 30 -5.61 -6.39 -8.05
CA GLU A 30 -6.60 -5.97 -7.06
C GLU A 30 -6.79 -7.08 -6.04
N ILE A 31 -6.68 -6.71 -4.75
CA ILE A 31 -6.81 -7.63 -3.62
C ILE A 31 -8.17 -7.46 -2.98
N GLY A 32 -8.91 -8.54 -2.92
CA GLY A 32 -10.22 -8.60 -2.25
C GLY A 32 -10.27 -9.67 -1.16
N ARG A 33 -11.45 -9.85 -0.57
CA ARG A 33 -11.68 -10.74 0.59
C ARG A 33 -10.76 -10.42 1.77
N ILE A 34 -10.48 -9.12 1.97
CA ILE A 34 -9.62 -8.61 3.01
C ILE A 34 -10.28 -7.38 3.65
N ASP A 35 -10.14 -7.23 4.94
CA ASP A 35 -10.60 -6.08 5.71
C ASP A 35 -9.38 -5.50 6.44
N LEU A 36 -8.87 -4.38 5.95
CA LEU A 36 -7.67 -3.75 6.48
C LEU A 36 -7.93 -2.97 7.78
N THR A 37 -9.18 -2.80 8.20
CA THR A 37 -9.52 -2.21 9.51
C THR A 37 -9.24 -3.17 10.67
N ARG A 38 -8.87 -4.43 10.38
CA ARG A 38 -8.60 -5.47 11.35
C ARG A 38 -7.23 -6.11 11.13
N PRO A 39 -6.65 -6.72 12.17
CA PRO A 39 -5.47 -7.56 12.00
C PRO A 39 -5.75 -8.71 11.03
N LEU A 40 -4.84 -8.94 10.12
CA LEU A 40 -4.90 -10.05 9.17
C LEU A 40 -4.45 -11.35 9.84
N SER A 41 -5.01 -12.47 9.39
CA SER A 41 -4.49 -13.79 9.76
C SER A 41 -3.12 -14.05 9.12
N ASP A 42 -2.35 -14.95 9.70
CA ASP A 42 -1.03 -15.34 9.16
C ASP A 42 -1.12 -15.83 7.70
N GLY A 43 -2.21 -16.54 7.37
CA GLY A 43 -2.49 -17.00 6.01
C GLY A 43 -2.74 -15.84 5.06
N GLN A 44 -3.52 -14.83 5.46
CA GLN A 44 -3.74 -13.63 4.65
C GLN A 44 -2.46 -12.83 4.46
N VAL A 45 -1.65 -12.66 5.52
CA VAL A 45 -0.35 -11.98 5.43
C VAL A 45 0.59 -12.70 4.47
N THR A 46 0.64 -14.02 4.55
CA THR A 46 1.49 -14.85 3.67
C THR A 46 1.08 -14.68 2.21
N GLU A 47 -0.21 -14.78 1.92
CA GLU A 47 -0.72 -14.62 0.56
C GLU A 47 -0.59 -13.19 0.05
N LEU A 48 -0.78 -12.18 0.92
CA LEU A 48 -0.59 -10.78 0.56
C LEU A 48 0.85 -10.48 0.16
N ARG A 49 1.83 -10.96 0.92
CA ARG A 49 3.25 -10.83 0.57
C ARG A 49 3.57 -11.51 -0.75
N ARG A 50 3.00 -12.70 -0.99
CA ARG A 50 3.15 -13.41 -2.26
C ARG A 50 2.55 -12.60 -3.41
N ALA A 51 1.34 -12.08 -3.26
CA ALA A 51 0.68 -11.28 -4.29
C ALA A 51 1.50 -10.02 -4.62
N PHE A 52 2.08 -9.36 -3.62
CA PHE A 52 2.96 -8.22 -3.84
C PHE A 52 4.23 -8.61 -4.64
N THR A 53 4.80 -9.78 -4.35
CA THR A 53 5.97 -10.29 -5.09
C THR A 53 5.61 -10.70 -6.52
N ASP A 54 4.46 -11.34 -6.71
CA ASP A 54 4.05 -11.87 -8.02
C ASP A 54 3.58 -10.74 -8.96
N TYR A 55 2.92 -9.72 -8.42
CA TYR A 55 2.29 -8.65 -9.21
C TYR A 55 2.94 -7.27 -9.06
N LEU A 56 3.89 -7.08 -8.16
CA LEU A 56 4.70 -5.88 -7.90
C LEU A 56 3.92 -4.65 -7.39
N VAL A 57 2.68 -4.48 -7.79
CA VAL A 57 1.75 -3.43 -7.33
C VAL A 57 0.44 -4.09 -6.93
N VAL A 58 -0.06 -3.77 -5.75
CA VAL A 58 -1.36 -4.27 -5.27
C VAL A 58 -2.29 -3.12 -4.91
N PHE A 59 -3.57 -3.30 -5.20
CA PHE A 59 -4.62 -2.32 -4.94
C PHE A 59 -5.65 -2.89 -3.98
N PHE A 60 -6.12 -2.05 -3.08
CA PHE A 60 -7.22 -2.35 -2.18
C PHE A 60 -8.33 -1.34 -2.42
N ARG A 61 -9.51 -1.81 -2.80
CA ARG A 61 -10.68 -0.95 -3.03
C ARG A 61 -11.53 -0.85 -1.76
N ASP A 62 -12.23 0.27 -1.64
CA ASP A 62 -13.29 0.50 -0.65
C ASP A 62 -12.84 0.24 0.81
N GLN A 63 -11.58 0.59 1.14
CA GLN A 63 -11.02 0.45 2.48
C GLN A 63 -10.97 1.83 3.16
N GLU A 64 -11.81 2.03 4.17
CA GLU A 64 -11.76 3.22 5.03
C GLU A 64 -10.87 2.94 6.25
N ILE A 65 -9.56 3.05 6.07
CA ILE A 65 -8.56 2.74 7.10
C ILE A 65 -8.11 3.97 7.87
N SER A 66 -7.85 3.80 9.15
CA SER A 66 -7.19 4.79 10.01
C SER A 66 -5.67 4.84 9.74
N PHE A 67 -4.98 5.80 10.35
CA PHE A 67 -3.52 5.83 10.29
C PHE A 67 -2.88 4.62 10.97
N GLU A 68 -3.46 4.15 12.05
CA GLU A 68 -3.02 2.94 12.77
C GLU A 68 -3.18 1.69 11.90
N ASP A 69 -4.27 1.60 11.14
CA ASP A 69 -4.49 0.50 10.20
C ASP A 69 -3.47 0.55 9.07
N HIS A 70 -3.16 1.74 8.55
CA HIS A 70 -2.15 1.92 7.51
C HIS A 70 -0.75 1.53 8.01
N VAL A 71 -0.39 1.94 9.23
CA VAL A 71 0.87 1.54 9.88
C VAL A 71 0.93 0.01 10.02
N ARG A 72 -0.13 -0.61 10.52
CA ARG A 72 -0.22 -2.07 10.67
C ARG A 72 -0.06 -2.78 9.33
N LEU A 73 -0.69 -2.28 8.26
CA LEU A 73 -0.55 -2.83 6.92
C LEU A 73 0.91 -2.78 6.46
N ALA A 74 1.58 -1.64 6.63
CA ALA A 74 2.98 -1.48 6.25
C ALA A 74 3.90 -2.44 7.05
N GLU A 75 3.65 -2.64 8.34
CA GLU A 75 4.42 -3.54 9.20
C GLU A 75 4.35 -5.02 8.76
N TYR A 76 3.31 -5.43 8.01
CA TYR A 76 3.29 -6.76 7.41
C TYR A 76 4.38 -6.97 6.35
N PHE A 77 4.93 -5.92 5.77
CA PHE A 77 6.01 -6.00 4.79
C PHE A 77 7.40 -5.81 5.40
N GLY A 78 7.49 -5.26 6.60
CA GLY A 78 8.75 -5.08 7.30
C GLY A 78 8.68 -3.95 8.33
N PRO A 79 9.78 -3.68 9.06
CA PRO A 79 9.83 -2.58 9.99
C PRO A 79 9.72 -1.24 9.26
N ILE A 80 8.91 -0.33 9.79
CA ILE A 80 8.78 1.01 9.22
C ILE A 80 10.03 1.82 9.56
N GLY A 81 10.76 2.22 8.52
CA GLY A 81 11.94 3.04 8.64
C GLY A 81 11.62 4.53 8.86
N ALA A 82 12.55 5.25 9.50
CA ALA A 82 12.49 6.71 9.52
C ALA A 82 12.96 7.26 8.17
N HIS A 83 12.23 8.25 7.63
CA HIS A 83 12.64 8.89 6.38
C HIS A 83 13.94 9.67 6.54
N VAL A 84 14.90 9.43 5.68
CA VAL A 84 16.18 10.13 5.66
C VAL A 84 16.00 11.53 5.05
N GLY A 85 16.43 12.57 5.77
CA GLY A 85 16.65 13.89 5.16
C GLY A 85 15.56 14.95 5.25
N VAL A 86 14.42 14.72 5.91
CA VAL A 86 13.42 15.79 6.06
C VAL A 86 13.07 16.05 7.53
N LYS A 87 13.58 17.16 8.06
CA LYS A 87 13.28 17.62 9.43
C LYS A 87 12.00 18.48 9.55
N THR A 88 11.30 18.77 8.45
CA THR A 88 10.31 19.85 8.42
C THR A 88 9.09 19.51 7.55
N ILE A 89 8.37 18.46 7.87
CA ILE A 89 6.98 18.38 7.45
C ILE A 89 6.15 18.31 8.73
N SER A 90 5.26 19.26 8.90
CA SER A 90 4.31 19.23 10.00
C SER A 90 3.49 17.94 9.90
N ASN A 91 3.65 17.07 10.88
CA ASN A 91 2.87 15.85 10.98
C ASN A 91 1.68 16.14 11.89
N PRO A 92 0.45 16.24 11.37
CA PRO A 92 -0.73 16.55 12.17
C PRO A 92 -1.14 15.40 13.10
N THR A 93 -0.57 14.20 12.91
CA THR A 93 -0.89 13.02 13.72
C THR A 93 0.07 12.84 14.91
N GLU A 94 1.13 13.64 14.99
CA GLU A 94 2.24 13.47 15.96
C GLU A 94 2.98 12.11 15.85
N ASP A 95 2.54 11.20 15.00
CA ASP A 95 3.20 9.92 14.77
C ASP A 95 4.33 10.09 13.74
N PRO A 96 5.61 9.87 14.12
CA PRO A 96 6.75 10.07 13.22
C PRO A 96 6.79 9.09 12.03
N ARG A 97 5.97 8.03 12.08
CA ARG A 97 5.86 7.03 11.00
C ARG A 97 4.90 7.47 9.91
N VAL A 98 4.06 8.47 10.16
CA VAL A 98 3.04 8.94 9.22
C VAL A 98 3.45 10.29 8.65
N ARG A 99 3.37 10.43 7.34
CA ARG A 99 3.55 11.69 6.63
C ARG A 99 2.29 12.07 5.89
N LEU A 100 1.84 13.30 6.09
CA LEU A 100 0.74 13.87 5.33
C LEU A 100 1.29 14.85 4.30
N PHE A 101 0.98 14.61 3.04
CA PHE A 101 1.22 15.55 1.96
C PHE A 101 -0.12 16.16 1.55
N HIS A 102 -0.19 17.47 1.55
CA HIS A 102 -1.36 18.20 1.07
C HIS A 102 -0.97 19.03 -0.15
N TYR A 103 -1.66 18.82 -1.24
CA TYR A 103 -1.50 19.58 -2.47
C TYR A 103 -2.85 20.15 -2.88
N ASP A 104 -2.85 21.41 -3.30
CA ASP A 104 -4.00 22.13 -3.80
C ASP A 104 -3.66 22.92 -5.07
N GLU A 105 -4.64 23.64 -5.60
CA GLU A 105 -4.47 24.43 -6.82
C GLU A 105 -3.41 25.54 -6.72
N THR A 106 -3.00 25.89 -5.50
CA THR A 106 -1.98 26.92 -5.23
C THR A 106 -0.58 26.34 -5.09
N THR A 107 -0.46 25.01 -5.04
CA THR A 107 0.81 24.31 -4.82
C THR A 107 1.69 24.40 -6.07
N ALA A 108 2.68 25.26 -6.02
CA ALA A 108 3.57 25.53 -7.16
C ALA A 108 4.60 24.41 -7.44
N LYS A 109 4.88 23.53 -6.48
CA LYS A 109 5.86 22.47 -6.60
C LYS A 109 5.42 21.22 -5.83
N ILE A 110 5.38 20.10 -6.52
CA ILE A 110 4.99 18.80 -5.98
C ILE A 110 6.27 18.01 -5.69
N SER A 111 6.33 17.39 -4.50
CA SER A 111 7.43 16.47 -4.18
C SER A 111 7.24 15.16 -4.94
N GLY A 112 8.28 14.68 -5.63
CA GLY A 112 8.21 13.44 -6.39
C GLY A 112 7.60 13.58 -7.80
N ASP A 113 7.60 14.76 -8.39
CA ASP A 113 7.06 15.04 -9.72
C ASP A 113 7.93 14.56 -10.89
N ILE A 114 9.09 14.00 -10.59
CA ILE A 114 10.02 13.43 -11.58
C ILE A 114 10.26 11.95 -11.30
N TRP A 115 10.70 11.20 -12.27
CA TRP A 115 11.15 9.83 -12.08
C TRP A 115 12.25 9.74 -11.04
N HIS A 116 12.03 8.96 -9.99
CA HIS A 116 12.95 8.81 -8.87
C HIS A 116 12.80 7.42 -8.24
N THR A 117 13.74 7.08 -7.38
CA THR A 117 13.61 6.01 -6.39
C THR A 117 13.59 6.63 -5.00
N ASP A 118 12.73 6.11 -4.14
CA ASP A 118 12.63 6.62 -2.78
C ASP A 118 13.87 6.23 -1.97
N GLN A 119 14.41 7.21 -1.27
CA GLN A 119 15.48 7.04 -0.28
C GLN A 119 16.66 6.14 -0.71
N SER A 120 17.04 6.15 -1.99
CA SER A 120 18.18 5.40 -2.50
C SER A 120 19.53 5.74 -1.81
N CYS A 121 19.57 6.84 -1.05
CA CYS A 121 20.71 7.24 -0.22
C CYS A 121 20.72 6.56 1.16
N ALA A 122 19.69 5.84 1.55
CA ALA A 122 19.65 5.10 2.81
C ALA A 122 20.49 3.82 2.70
N GLU A 123 21.11 3.40 3.81
CA GLU A 123 21.83 2.12 3.89
C GLU A 123 20.92 0.93 3.60
N PHE A 124 19.67 1.02 4.06
CA PHE A 124 18.59 0.07 3.77
C PHE A 124 17.42 0.85 3.17
N PRO A 125 17.36 0.98 1.84
CA PRO A 125 16.23 1.63 1.19
C PRO A 125 14.91 0.92 1.49
N PRO A 126 13.77 1.64 1.57
CA PRO A 126 12.47 1.01 1.69
C PRO A 126 12.13 0.18 0.46
N LEU A 127 11.26 -0.79 0.67
CA LEU A 127 10.68 -1.61 -0.41
C LEU A 127 9.73 -0.79 -1.26
#